data_420a79f2f08e3c1effb7e45ae622b53a
#
_entry.id   420a79f2f08e3c1effb7e45ae622b53a
#
_cell.length_a   1.000
_cell.length_b   1.000
_cell.length_c   1.000
_cell.angle_alpha   90.00
_cell.angle_beta   90.00
_cell.angle_gamma   90.00
#
_symmetry.space_group_name_H-M   'P 1'
#
loop_
_entity.id
_entity.type
_entity.pdbx_description
1 polymer ?
#
loop_
_entity_poly.entity_id
_entity_poly.type
_entity_poly.pdbx_seq_one_letter_code
_entity_poly.pdbx_strand_id
1 'polypeptide(L)'
;MNRNTIYGLFKTLMLVGLISFVGCSEKEVEKPVGDPRTPDLILNKDSIIMDAAGGVDTLIVENYKEWAVTGGYTIIDGDTTDYHLEPAMQMPYDYKHYLLRGEWFKLEIPNLGKSNKAVVTLEPNDTKQERVMVAVMFVLHNQKLVTIRQRGK
;
A
#
# COMPACT_ATOMS: atom_id res chain seq x y z
N MET A 1 28.01 56.33 24.10
CA MET A 1 27.37 55.04 23.84
C MET A 1 28.18 54.31 22.77
N ASN A 2 28.84 53.27 23.13
CA ASN A 2 29.97 52.69 22.39
C ASN A 2 29.46 51.80 21.23
N ARG A 3 29.84 52.11 20.00
CA ARG A 3 29.41 51.45 18.75
C ARG A 3 29.70 49.95 18.72
N ASN A 4 30.56 49.45 19.55
CA ASN A 4 30.95 48.03 19.62
C ASN A 4 29.95 47.14 20.39
N THR A 5 29.03 47.72 21.15
CA THR A 5 28.01 46.97 21.92
C THR A 5 26.83 46.59 21.05
N ILE A 6 26.57 47.32 19.96
CA ILE A 6 25.43 47.06 19.04
C ILE A 6 25.74 45.87 18.09
N TYR A 7 27.02 45.70 17.71
CA TYR A 7 27.41 44.59 16.82
C TYR A 7 27.43 43.22 17.53
N GLY A 8 27.60 43.22 18.86
CA GLY A 8 27.54 42.00 19.66
C GLY A 8 26.13 41.44 19.80
N LEU A 9 25.13 42.31 19.89
CA LEU A 9 23.73 41.88 20.07
C LEU A 9 23.11 41.32 18.78
N PHE A 10 23.54 41.81 17.62
CA PHE A 10 23.04 41.32 16.31
C PHE A 10 23.61 39.97 15.89
N LYS A 11 24.83 39.62 16.37
CA LYS A 11 25.42 38.32 16.07
C LYS A 11 24.82 37.16 16.89
N THR A 12 24.30 37.47 18.08
CA THR A 12 23.70 36.44 18.94
C THR A 12 22.24 36.15 18.57
N LEU A 13 21.55 37.07 17.91
CA LEU A 13 20.16 36.90 17.50
C LEU A 13 20.01 36.11 16.18
N MET A 14 21.08 36.01 15.37
CA MET A 14 21.05 35.27 14.09
C MET A 14 21.39 33.80 14.21
N LEU A 15 21.83 33.30 15.40
CA LEU A 15 22.23 31.93 15.57
C LEU A 15 21.15 31.02 16.22
N VAL A 16 20.02 31.60 16.63
CA VAL A 16 18.90 30.87 17.25
C VAL A 16 17.78 30.58 16.26
N GLY A 17 17.83 31.08 15.02
CA GLY A 17 16.77 30.97 14.02
C GLY A 17 16.87 29.80 13.05
N LEU A 18 17.82 28.88 13.19
CA LEU A 18 18.11 27.84 12.17
C LEU A 18 17.97 26.39 12.66
N ILE A 19 17.25 26.17 13.76
CA ILE A 19 16.92 24.81 14.19
C ILE A 19 15.40 24.69 14.32
N SER A 20 14.70 24.65 13.22
CA SER A 20 13.32 24.13 13.18
C SER A 20 12.91 24.05 11.71
N PHE A 21 12.98 22.91 11.13
CA PHE A 21 12.14 22.41 10.02
C PHE A 21 12.84 21.21 9.37
N VAL A 22 13.15 20.19 10.18
CA VAL A 22 13.15 18.82 9.66
C VAL A 22 12.01 18.10 10.38
N GLY A 23 10.80 18.56 10.12
CA GLY A 23 9.63 17.77 10.30
C GLY A 23 9.51 16.90 9.05
N CYS A 24 10.11 15.72 9.04
CA CYS A 24 9.61 14.63 8.22
C CYS A 24 8.16 14.40 8.66
N SER A 25 7.23 15.00 7.96
CA SER A 25 5.85 14.56 7.98
C SER A 25 5.84 13.18 7.33
N GLU A 26 6.09 12.13 8.14
CA GLU A 26 5.55 10.83 7.80
C GLU A 26 4.06 11.06 7.64
N LYS A 27 3.58 11.01 6.40
CA LYS A 27 2.15 10.92 6.15
C LYS A 27 1.72 9.64 6.85
N GLU A 28 1.12 9.79 8.03
CA GLU A 28 0.38 8.68 8.63
C GLU A 28 -0.60 8.20 7.56
N VAL A 29 -0.40 6.98 7.10
CA VAL A 29 -1.38 6.30 6.26
C VAL A 29 -2.62 6.22 7.12
N GLU A 30 -3.63 7.04 6.80
CA GLU A 30 -4.90 7.02 7.52
C GLU A 30 -5.39 5.58 7.57
N LYS A 31 -5.56 5.05 8.78
CA LYS A 31 -6.10 3.71 8.96
C LYS A 31 -7.48 3.68 8.31
N PRO A 32 -7.78 2.67 7.48
CA PRO A 32 -9.10 2.54 6.88
C PRO A 32 -10.18 2.64 7.96
N VAL A 33 -11.18 3.47 7.71
CA VAL A 33 -12.32 3.61 8.64
C VAL A 33 -13.13 2.33 8.58
N GLY A 34 -13.07 1.54 9.66
CA GLY A 34 -13.83 0.30 9.80
C GLY A 34 -14.93 0.40 10.87
N ASP A 35 -15.89 -0.51 10.84
CA ASP A 35 -16.88 -0.67 11.91
C ASP A 35 -16.22 -1.40 13.10
N PRO A 36 -16.11 -0.78 14.30
CA PRO A 36 -15.47 -1.41 15.46
C PRO A 36 -16.18 -2.69 15.94
N ARG A 37 -17.41 -2.95 15.49
CA ARG A 37 -18.15 -4.17 15.81
C ARG A 37 -17.84 -5.34 14.88
N THR A 38 -17.15 -5.07 13.76
CA THR A 38 -16.74 -6.09 12.81
C THR A 38 -15.26 -6.41 13.05
N PRO A 39 -14.89 -7.66 13.35
CA PRO A 39 -13.48 -8.02 13.50
C PRO A 39 -12.69 -7.72 12.23
N ASP A 40 -11.46 -7.27 12.39
CA ASP A 40 -10.55 -7.03 11.28
C ASP A 40 -10.24 -8.33 10.54
N LEU A 41 -9.89 -8.21 9.27
CA LEU A 41 -9.44 -9.32 8.44
C LEU A 41 -8.06 -9.79 8.92
N ILE A 42 -7.98 -11.05 9.37
CA ILE A 42 -6.73 -11.67 9.85
C ILE A 42 -6.10 -12.44 8.70
N LEU A 43 -4.85 -12.13 8.43
CA LEU A 43 -4.04 -12.77 7.40
C LEU A 43 -2.89 -13.54 8.03
N ASN A 44 -2.48 -14.63 7.39
CA ASN A 44 -1.28 -15.39 7.79
C ASN A 44 0.02 -14.57 7.67
N LYS A 45 -0.01 -13.48 6.90
CA LYS A 45 1.07 -12.49 6.77
C LYS A 45 0.50 -11.14 6.31
N ASP A 46 1.08 -10.04 6.75
CA ASP A 46 0.62 -8.69 6.40
C ASP A 46 1.31 -8.12 5.14
N SER A 47 2.34 -8.79 4.65
CA SER A 47 3.06 -8.38 3.44
C SER A 47 3.67 -9.57 2.71
N ILE A 48 3.96 -9.37 1.43
CA ILE A 48 4.72 -10.29 0.57
C ILE A 48 5.95 -9.55 0.07
N ILE A 49 7.10 -10.20 0.10
CA ILE A 49 8.34 -9.70 -0.48
C ILE A 49 8.86 -10.77 -1.43
N MET A 50 9.01 -10.42 -2.71
CA MET A 50 9.56 -11.29 -3.74
C MET A 50 10.84 -10.70 -4.35
N ASP A 51 11.69 -11.57 -4.84
CA ASP A 51 12.89 -11.17 -5.58
C ASP A 51 12.52 -10.72 -7.01
N ALA A 52 13.50 -10.16 -7.72
CA ALA A 52 13.31 -9.65 -9.09
C ALA A 52 12.80 -10.73 -10.07
N ALA A 53 13.08 -12.00 -9.85
CA ALA A 53 12.60 -13.08 -10.70
C ALA A 53 11.06 -13.21 -10.72
N GLY A 54 10.37 -12.58 -9.76
CA GLY A 54 8.93 -12.74 -9.62
C GLY A 54 8.54 -14.12 -9.08
N GLY A 55 7.35 -14.57 -9.43
CA GLY A 55 6.85 -15.86 -9.01
C GLY A 55 5.44 -15.81 -8.42
N VAL A 56 5.12 -16.81 -7.59
CA VAL A 56 3.78 -16.96 -6.99
C VAL A 56 3.90 -17.09 -5.48
N ASP A 57 3.05 -16.35 -4.76
CA ASP A 57 2.89 -16.47 -3.31
C ASP A 57 1.41 -16.44 -2.95
N THR A 58 1.07 -16.81 -1.72
CA THR A 58 -0.32 -16.93 -1.28
C THR A 58 -0.52 -16.24 0.06
N LEU A 59 -1.56 -15.41 0.14
CA LEU A 59 -2.13 -14.92 1.39
C LEU A 59 -3.28 -15.84 1.80
N ILE A 60 -3.42 -16.08 3.11
CA ILE A 60 -4.51 -16.88 3.67
C ILE A 60 -5.29 -15.99 4.64
N VAL A 61 -6.59 -15.87 4.40
CA VAL A 61 -7.53 -15.25 5.33
C VAL A 61 -7.94 -16.30 6.35
N GLU A 62 -7.73 -16.01 7.64
CA GLU A 62 -7.88 -17.00 8.71
C GLU A 62 -9.26 -16.96 9.36
N ASN A 63 -9.92 -15.80 9.35
CA ASN A 63 -11.14 -15.58 10.13
C ASN A 63 -12.42 -15.36 9.30
N TYR A 64 -12.31 -15.28 7.95
CA TYR A 64 -13.47 -15.10 7.07
C TYR A 64 -13.45 -16.10 5.92
N LYS A 65 -14.64 -16.59 5.56
CA LYS A 65 -14.85 -17.43 4.36
C LYS A 65 -15.19 -16.62 3.13
N GLU A 66 -15.83 -15.47 3.33
CA GLU A 66 -16.24 -14.53 2.28
C GLU A 66 -15.58 -13.19 2.54
N TRP A 67 -14.86 -12.71 1.56
CA TRP A 67 -14.12 -11.48 1.55
C TRP A 67 -13.83 -11.10 0.09
N ALA A 68 -13.37 -9.90 -0.16
CA ALA A 68 -13.19 -9.38 -1.50
C ALA A 68 -11.88 -8.57 -1.63
N VAL A 69 -11.42 -8.41 -2.85
CA VAL A 69 -10.51 -7.33 -3.24
C VAL A 69 -11.35 -6.22 -3.83
N THR A 70 -11.09 -4.96 -3.48
CA THR A 70 -11.88 -3.82 -3.98
C THR A 70 -11.09 -2.86 -4.84
N GLY A 71 -9.78 -3.04 -4.94
CA GLY A 71 -8.88 -2.24 -5.75
C GLY A 71 -7.46 -2.27 -5.19
N GLY A 72 -6.65 -1.35 -5.64
CA GLY A 72 -5.28 -1.20 -5.18
C GLY A 72 -4.53 -0.14 -5.96
N TYR A 73 -3.27 0.04 -5.64
CA TYR A 73 -2.38 0.95 -6.36
C TYR A 73 -0.96 0.40 -6.39
N THR A 74 -0.18 0.87 -7.35
CA THR A 74 1.26 0.56 -7.41
C THR A 74 2.08 1.81 -7.18
N ILE A 75 3.29 1.62 -6.68
CA ILE A 75 4.29 2.67 -6.52
C ILE A 75 5.58 2.18 -7.20
N ILE A 76 6.07 2.94 -8.18
CA ILE A 76 7.33 2.69 -8.88
C ILE A 76 8.06 4.02 -8.97
N ASP A 77 9.26 4.13 -8.42
CA ASP A 77 10.08 5.35 -8.41
C ASP A 77 9.35 6.60 -7.87
N GLY A 78 8.45 6.38 -6.90
CA GLY A 78 7.63 7.46 -6.29
C GLY A 78 6.34 7.76 -7.05
N ASP A 79 6.16 7.29 -8.27
CA ASP A 79 4.93 7.45 -9.04
C ASP A 79 3.88 6.43 -8.62
N THR A 80 2.67 6.90 -8.40
CA THR A 80 1.52 6.07 -8.00
C THR A 80 0.55 5.89 -9.16
N THR A 81 0.11 4.63 -9.38
CA THR A 81 -0.92 4.29 -10.36
C THR A 81 -2.02 3.50 -9.68
N ASP A 82 -3.26 3.98 -9.79
CA ASP A 82 -4.44 3.32 -9.24
C ASP A 82 -4.95 2.21 -10.17
N TYR A 83 -5.41 1.12 -9.57
CA TYR A 83 -6.02 -0.01 -10.24
C TYR A 83 -7.41 -0.26 -9.68
N HIS A 84 -8.36 -0.36 -10.59
CA HIS A 84 -9.74 -0.67 -10.29
C HIS A 84 -10.08 -2.10 -10.73
N LEU A 85 -11.12 -2.65 -10.13
CA LEU A 85 -11.61 -3.97 -10.52
C LEU A 85 -12.18 -3.96 -11.94
N GLU A 86 -12.00 -5.05 -12.66
CA GLU A 86 -12.67 -5.25 -13.94
C GLU A 86 -14.18 -5.41 -13.74
N PRO A 87 -15.03 -4.82 -14.57
CA PRO A 87 -16.47 -5.08 -14.58
C PRO A 87 -16.76 -6.56 -14.80
N ALA A 88 -17.74 -7.11 -14.11
CA ALA A 88 -18.24 -8.46 -14.39
C ALA A 88 -19.08 -8.45 -15.67
N MET A 89 -18.98 -9.50 -16.49
CA MET A 89 -19.62 -9.55 -17.81
C MET A 89 -21.15 -9.51 -17.79
N GLN A 90 -21.80 -9.75 -16.67
CA GLN A 90 -23.25 -9.99 -16.60
C GLN A 90 -24.08 -8.83 -16.06
N MET A 91 -23.43 -7.85 -15.40
CA MET A 91 -24.14 -6.67 -14.87
C MET A 91 -23.23 -5.44 -14.96
N PRO A 92 -23.72 -4.28 -15.46
CA PRO A 92 -22.89 -3.08 -15.64
C PRO A 92 -22.42 -2.43 -14.30
N TYR A 93 -22.90 -2.92 -13.16
CA TYR A 93 -22.54 -2.44 -11.82
C TYR A 93 -21.92 -3.52 -10.94
N ASP A 94 -21.66 -4.71 -11.50
CA ASP A 94 -20.96 -5.77 -10.78
C ASP A 94 -19.48 -5.80 -11.19
N TYR A 95 -18.60 -6.08 -10.22
CA TYR A 95 -17.16 -6.11 -10.43
C TYR A 95 -16.61 -7.46 -10.02
N LYS A 96 -15.49 -7.84 -10.64
CA LYS A 96 -14.79 -9.08 -10.29
C LYS A 96 -14.01 -8.90 -8.99
N HIS A 97 -14.72 -8.83 -7.86
CA HIS A 97 -14.14 -8.66 -6.52
C HIS A 97 -13.14 -9.75 -6.10
N TYR A 98 -12.85 -10.68 -6.98
CA TYR A 98 -11.89 -11.76 -6.80
C TYR A 98 -10.62 -11.61 -7.65
N LEU A 99 -10.50 -10.53 -8.45
CA LEU A 99 -9.39 -10.35 -9.38
C LEU A 99 -8.96 -8.88 -9.45
N LEU A 100 -7.70 -8.64 -9.10
CA LEU A 100 -7.01 -7.37 -9.35
C LEU A 100 -5.78 -7.66 -10.22
N ARG A 101 -5.64 -6.94 -11.34
CA ARG A 101 -4.58 -7.17 -12.31
C ARG A 101 -3.97 -5.85 -12.76
N GLY A 102 -2.64 -5.84 -12.89
CA GLY A 102 -1.84 -4.83 -13.57
C GLY A 102 -0.91 -5.48 -14.60
N GLU A 103 -0.01 -4.69 -15.14
CA GLU A 103 0.93 -5.17 -16.17
C GLU A 103 1.91 -6.24 -15.65
N TRP A 104 2.31 -6.13 -14.38
CA TRP A 104 3.34 -6.96 -13.78
C TRP A 104 2.87 -7.77 -12.58
N PHE A 105 1.61 -7.66 -12.20
CA PHE A 105 1.03 -8.39 -11.09
C PHE A 105 -0.37 -8.92 -11.39
N LYS A 106 -0.71 -9.99 -10.72
CA LYS A 106 -2.08 -10.50 -10.61
C LYS A 106 -2.33 -10.93 -9.17
N LEU A 107 -3.44 -10.48 -8.57
CA LEU A 107 -3.96 -10.98 -7.32
C LEU A 107 -5.33 -11.59 -7.60
N GLU A 108 -5.49 -12.87 -7.28
CA GLU A 108 -6.71 -13.64 -7.57
C GLU A 108 -7.17 -14.42 -6.35
N ILE A 109 -8.47 -14.34 -6.04
CA ILE A 109 -9.15 -15.23 -5.10
C ILE A 109 -9.70 -16.39 -5.92
N PRO A 110 -9.16 -17.62 -5.78
CA PRO A 110 -9.59 -18.79 -6.56
C PRO A 110 -11.08 -19.08 -6.46
N ASN A 111 -11.59 -19.88 -7.40
CA ASN A 111 -12.98 -20.31 -7.46
C ASN A 111 -13.98 -19.14 -7.52
N LEU A 112 -13.66 -18.09 -8.29
CA LEU A 112 -14.50 -16.90 -8.44
C LEU A 112 -14.80 -16.22 -7.09
N GLY A 113 -13.79 -16.09 -6.24
CA GLY A 113 -13.92 -15.45 -4.93
C GLY A 113 -14.35 -16.37 -3.78
N LYS A 114 -14.55 -17.66 -4.05
CA LYS A 114 -14.99 -18.65 -3.03
C LYS A 114 -13.81 -19.39 -2.42
N SER A 115 -12.82 -18.65 -1.93
CA SER A 115 -11.62 -19.20 -1.31
C SER A 115 -11.17 -18.31 -0.16
N ASN A 116 -10.58 -18.91 0.86
CA ASN A 116 -9.89 -18.18 1.90
C ASN A 116 -8.44 -17.82 1.51
N LYS A 117 -8.06 -18.00 0.24
CA LYS A 117 -6.72 -17.71 -0.26
C LYS A 117 -6.77 -16.61 -1.32
N ALA A 118 -5.77 -15.75 -1.31
CA ALA A 118 -5.44 -14.90 -2.44
C ALA A 118 -4.11 -15.34 -3.02
N VAL A 119 -4.08 -15.66 -4.30
CA VAL A 119 -2.87 -16.01 -5.04
C VAL A 119 -2.32 -14.75 -5.67
N VAL A 120 -1.08 -14.41 -5.34
CA VAL A 120 -0.34 -13.28 -5.90
C VAL A 120 0.69 -13.82 -6.88
N THR A 121 0.63 -13.36 -8.11
CA THR A 121 1.60 -13.67 -9.17
C THR A 121 2.29 -12.38 -9.58
N LEU A 122 3.61 -12.37 -9.61
CA LEU A 122 4.41 -11.24 -10.08
C LEU A 122 5.26 -11.68 -11.28
N GLU A 123 5.22 -10.88 -12.35
CA GLU A 123 6.11 -11.03 -13.51
C GLU A 123 7.53 -10.58 -13.14
N PRO A 124 8.58 -11.06 -13.84
CA PRO A 124 9.95 -10.65 -13.57
C PRO A 124 10.14 -9.13 -13.62
N ASN A 125 10.95 -8.60 -12.71
CA ASN A 125 11.36 -7.21 -12.68
C ASN A 125 12.76 -7.06 -13.25
N ASP A 126 12.86 -6.69 -14.52
CA ASP A 126 14.15 -6.49 -15.20
C ASP A 126 14.78 -5.13 -14.94
N THR A 127 14.15 -4.30 -14.11
CA THR A 127 14.66 -2.99 -13.71
C THR A 127 15.46 -3.07 -12.40
N LYS A 128 16.22 -2.01 -12.09
CA LYS A 128 16.91 -1.86 -10.79
C LYS A 128 15.99 -1.32 -9.68
N GLN A 129 14.79 -0.88 -10.03
CA GLN A 129 13.87 -0.23 -9.11
C GLN A 129 12.97 -1.25 -8.43
N GLU A 130 12.72 -1.05 -7.14
CA GLU A 130 11.68 -1.78 -6.43
C GLU A 130 10.30 -1.39 -6.98
N ARG A 131 9.41 -2.38 -7.10
CA ARG A 131 8.00 -2.17 -7.40
C ARG A 131 7.17 -2.56 -6.19
N VAL A 132 6.23 -1.71 -5.82
CA VAL A 132 5.31 -1.95 -4.70
C VAL A 132 3.88 -1.95 -5.23
N MET A 133 3.10 -2.94 -4.84
CA MET A 133 1.67 -3.00 -5.05
C MET A 133 0.98 -3.03 -3.68
N VAL A 134 -0.03 -2.21 -3.49
CA VAL A 134 -0.88 -2.21 -2.31
C VAL A 134 -2.27 -2.63 -2.74
N ALA A 135 -2.72 -3.77 -2.24
CA ALA A 135 -4.08 -4.27 -2.47
C ALA A 135 -5.00 -3.86 -1.32
N VAL A 136 -6.22 -3.46 -1.66
CA VAL A 136 -7.29 -3.18 -0.71
C VAL A 136 -8.18 -4.41 -0.60
N MET A 137 -8.07 -5.12 0.51
CA MET A 137 -8.93 -6.23 0.86
C MET A 137 -10.10 -5.73 1.72
N PHE A 138 -11.27 -6.34 1.55
CA PHE A 138 -12.50 -5.87 2.16
C PHE A 138 -13.31 -7.02 2.75
N VAL A 139 -13.87 -6.80 3.93
CA VAL A 139 -14.84 -7.69 4.56
C VAL A 139 -15.88 -6.87 5.28
N LEU A 140 -17.15 -7.06 4.95
CA LEU A 140 -18.28 -6.32 5.53
C LEU A 140 -18.10 -4.79 5.46
N HIS A 141 -17.60 -4.17 6.52
CA HIS A 141 -17.38 -2.72 6.62
C HIS A 141 -15.90 -2.35 6.87
N ASN A 142 -15.00 -3.36 6.93
CA ASN A 142 -13.60 -3.15 7.24
C ASN A 142 -12.72 -3.37 6.01
N GLN A 143 -11.70 -2.54 5.89
CA GLN A 143 -10.66 -2.65 4.87
C GLN A 143 -9.34 -3.04 5.49
N LYS A 144 -8.57 -3.86 4.79
CA LYS A 144 -7.18 -4.17 5.10
C LYS A 144 -6.30 -3.90 3.91
N LEU A 145 -5.25 -3.12 4.11
CA LEU A 145 -4.22 -2.90 3.10
C LEU A 145 -3.16 -3.99 3.22
N VAL A 146 -2.79 -4.57 2.09
CA VAL A 146 -1.73 -5.58 2.01
C VAL A 146 -0.67 -5.09 1.04
N THR A 147 0.56 -5.03 1.53
CA THR A 147 1.71 -4.56 0.74
C THR A 147 2.45 -5.74 0.11
N ILE A 148 2.65 -5.67 -1.20
CA ILE A 148 3.40 -6.64 -1.99
C ILE A 148 4.58 -5.90 -2.62
N ARG A 149 5.80 -6.30 -2.27
CA ARG A 149 7.05 -5.69 -2.75
C ARG A 149 7.78 -6.64 -3.65
N GLN A 150 8.30 -6.13 -4.75
CA GLN A 150 9.23 -6.87 -5.62
C GLN A 150 10.51 -6.09 -5.77
N ARG A 151 11.63 -6.74 -5.43
CA ARG A 151 12.95 -6.16 -5.58
C ARG A 151 13.29 -5.89 -7.04
N GLY A 152 14.16 -4.91 -7.26
CA GLY A 152 14.84 -4.75 -8.55
C GLY A 152 15.99 -5.73 -8.72
N LYS A 153 16.48 -5.83 -9.95
CA LYS A 153 17.65 -6.63 -10.34
C LYS A 153 18.95 -6.04 -9.85
#